data_c69ce1f8dafbdbf4f6127f7a4362e69f
#
_entry.id   c69ce1f8dafbdbf4f6127f7a4362e69f
#
_cell.length_a   1.000
_cell.length_b   1.000
_cell.length_c   1.000
_cell.angle_alpha   90.00
_cell.angle_beta   90.00
_cell.angle_gamma   90.00
#
_symmetry.space_group_name_H-M   'P 1'
#
loop_
_entity.id
_entity.type
_entity.pdbx_description
1 polymer ?
#
loop_
_entity_poly.entity_id
_entity_poly.type
_entity_poly.pdbx_seq_one_letter_code
_entity_poly.pdbx_strand_id
1 'polypeptide(L)'
;MTRDEAIILMVESNLQRSVILPSEKAFSYKMRLEAMNRQGERADLTCSPMDNKLKGVKSAALLKEETGDGQAQVYRYIRLTELIPELLDLVDEGRIAFRPAVELSYLQKEEQRALLEQIAYADATPSLAQAIKLKRFSQDGKLHNEVIESIMSEEKPNQREKINIKYAEARRFILSLIHI
;
A
#
# COMPACT_ATOMS: atom_id res chain seq x y z
N MET A 1 11.37 33.08 -5.75
CA MET A 1 10.78 31.75 -5.57
C MET A 1 11.83 30.71 -5.97
N THR A 2 12.23 29.85 -5.05
CA THR A 2 13.18 28.77 -5.33
C THR A 2 12.47 27.62 -6.06
N ARG A 3 13.24 26.71 -6.69
CA ARG A 3 12.67 25.52 -7.33
C ARG A 3 11.88 24.66 -6.35
N ASP A 4 12.35 24.53 -5.12
CA ASP A 4 11.69 23.71 -4.09
C ASP A 4 10.39 24.37 -3.60
N GLU A 5 10.34 25.71 -3.47
CA GLU A 5 9.09 26.45 -3.20
C GLU A 5 8.05 26.27 -4.31
N ALA A 6 8.49 26.29 -5.56
CA ALA A 6 7.60 26.07 -6.70
C ALA A 6 7.01 24.63 -6.71
N ILE A 7 7.82 23.62 -6.37
CA ILE A 7 7.37 22.24 -6.24
C ILE A 7 6.33 22.12 -5.11
N ILE A 8 6.57 22.72 -3.96
CA ILE A 8 5.62 22.67 -2.83
C ILE A 8 4.28 23.29 -3.23
N LEU A 9 4.26 24.47 -3.82
CA LEU A 9 3.04 25.14 -4.27
C LEU A 9 2.27 24.34 -5.35
N MET A 10 3.00 23.73 -6.29
CA MET A 10 2.39 22.88 -7.33
C MET A 10 1.72 21.65 -6.71
N VAL A 11 2.38 20.99 -5.77
CA VAL A 11 1.86 19.81 -5.07
C VAL A 11 0.65 20.17 -4.21
N GLU A 12 0.68 21.31 -3.52
CA GLU A 12 -0.47 21.82 -2.74
C GLU A 12 -1.70 22.02 -3.61
N SER A 13 -1.52 22.67 -4.77
CA SER A 13 -2.60 22.87 -5.73
C SER A 13 -3.20 21.55 -6.22
N ASN A 14 -2.36 20.54 -6.47
CA ASN A 14 -2.83 19.21 -6.88
C ASN A 14 -3.57 18.47 -5.75
N LEU A 15 -3.10 18.57 -4.51
CA LEU A 15 -3.71 17.91 -3.36
C LEU A 15 -5.08 18.51 -2.94
N GLN A 16 -5.41 19.71 -3.43
CA GLN A 16 -6.72 20.34 -3.21
C GLN A 16 -7.81 19.88 -4.18
N ARG A 17 -7.47 19.05 -5.18
CA ARG A 17 -8.46 18.50 -6.11
C ARG A 17 -9.38 17.53 -5.39
N SER A 18 -10.67 17.54 -5.78
CA SER A 18 -11.70 16.69 -5.17
C SER A 18 -11.52 15.19 -5.43
N VAL A 19 -10.87 14.84 -6.54
CA VAL A 19 -10.54 13.45 -6.91
C VAL A 19 -9.08 13.39 -7.31
N ILE A 20 -8.30 12.63 -6.56
CA ILE A 20 -6.87 12.42 -6.79
C ILE A 20 -6.64 10.91 -6.83
N LEU A 21 -5.94 10.44 -7.86
CA LEU A 21 -5.56 9.03 -7.97
C LEU A 21 -4.56 8.64 -6.87
N PRO A 22 -4.57 7.39 -6.40
CA PRO A 22 -3.58 6.89 -5.43
C PRO A 22 -2.13 7.11 -5.87
N SER A 23 -1.82 6.93 -7.15
CA SER A 23 -0.49 7.20 -7.72
C SER A 23 -0.13 8.68 -7.65
N GLU A 24 -1.02 9.57 -8.09
CA GLU A 24 -0.79 11.02 -8.04
C GLU A 24 -0.51 11.49 -6.62
N LYS A 25 -1.29 10.98 -5.66
CA LYS A 25 -1.11 11.30 -4.24
C LYS A 25 0.23 10.78 -3.71
N ALA A 26 0.63 9.57 -4.13
CA ALA A 26 1.90 8.96 -3.75
C ALA A 26 3.11 9.79 -4.23
N PHE A 27 3.13 10.16 -5.52
CA PHE A 27 4.20 10.98 -6.08
C PHE A 27 4.20 12.40 -5.52
N SER A 28 3.01 13.00 -5.30
CA SER A 28 2.88 14.32 -4.67
C SER A 28 3.50 14.35 -3.28
N TYR A 29 3.20 13.37 -2.44
CA TYR A 29 3.81 13.30 -1.10
C TYR A 29 5.30 13.05 -1.14
N LYS A 30 5.78 12.18 -2.05
CA LYS A 30 7.22 11.93 -2.24
C LYS A 30 7.96 13.21 -2.63
N MET A 31 7.49 13.90 -3.68
CA MET A 31 8.10 15.13 -4.17
C MET A 31 8.13 16.23 -3.11
N ARG A 32 7.04 16.39 -2.38
CA ARG A 32 6.94 17.40 -1.32
C ARG A 32 7.88 17.09 -0.15
N LEU A 33 7.92 15.83 0.31
CA LEU A 33 8.83 15.42 1.38
C LEU A 33 10.30 15.64 0.98
N GLU A 34 10.66 15.32 -0.26
CA GLU A 34 12.00 15.55 -0.79
C GLU A 34 12.35 17.05 -0.88
N ALA A 35 11.40 17.89 -1.32
CA ALA A 35 11.59 19.34 -1.38
C ALA A 35 11.79 19.95 0.01
N MET A 36 10.97 19.56 0.98
CA MET A 36 11.09 20.01 2.38
C MET A 36 12.41 19.57 3.02
N ASN A 37 12.87 18.35 2.75
CA ASN A 37 14.15 17.86 3.26
C ASN A 37 15.33 18.66 2.67
N ARG A 38 15.31 18.97 1.36
CA ARG A 38 16.34 19.80 0.71
C ARG A 38 16.38 21.24 1.23
N GLN A 39 15.24 21.83 1.55
CA GLN A 39 15.18 23.15 2.19
C GLN A 39 15.81 23.14 3.58
N GLY A 40 15.58 22.07 4.37
CA GLY A 40 16.19 21.89 5.68
C GLY A 40 17.72 21.72 5.63
N GLU A 41 18.26 21.11 4.59
CA GLU A 41 19.71 20.93 4.40
C GLU A 41 20.42 22.25 4.07
N ARG A 42 19.77 23.17 3.35
CA ARG A 42 20.36 24.48 3.01
C ARG A 42 20.44 25.46 4.17
N ALA A 43 19.59 25.27 5.18
CA ALA A 43 19.56 26.16 6.37
C ALA A 43 20.62 25.81 7.43
N ASP A 44 21.28 24.64 7.34
CA ASP A 44 22.05 24.10 8.43
C ASP A 44 23.30 23.35 7.96
N LEU A 45 24.36 24.15 7.62
CA LEU A 45 25.67 23.60 7.28
C LEU A 45 26.45 23.07 8.51
N THR A 46 25.84 23.03 9.70
CA THR A 46 26.51 22.72 10.98
C THR A 46 25.98 21.47 11.70
N CYS A 47 25.04 20.69 11.14
CA CYS A 47 24.41 19.56 11.85
C CYS A 47 24.97 18.18 11.51
N SER A 48 25.16 17.38 12.58
CA SER A 48 25.67 16.01 12.60
C SER A 48 24.76 14.99 11.86
N PRO A 49 25.33 13.85 11.36
CA PRO A 49 24.60 12.81 10.62
C PRO A 49 23.40 12.16 11.36
N MET A 50 23.30 12.35 12.67
CA MET A 50 22.19 11.82 13.48
C MET A 50 20.86 12.57 13.31
N ASP A 51 20.88 13.80 12.79
CA ASP A 51 19.72 14.69 12.65
C ASP A 51 18.83 14.34 11.42
N ASN A 52 19.37 13.62 10.44
CA ASN A 52 18.64 13.30 9.20
C ASN A 52 17.41 12.40 9.40
N LYS A 53 17.43 11.47 10.39
CA LYS A 53 16.25 10.66 10.71
C LYS A 53 15.14 11.47 11.38
N LEU A 54 15.50 12.49 12.16
CA LEU A 54 14.54 13.38 12.83
C LEU A 54 13.93 14.42 11.89
N LYS A 55 14.67 14.86 10.85
CA LYS A 55 14.18 15.81 9.83
C LYS A 55 13.02 15.23 9.02
N GLY A 56 13.13 14.00 8.55
CA GLY A 56 12.04 13.32 7.83
C GLY A 56 10.76 13.15 8.66
N VAL A 57 10.88 12.94 9.98
CA VAL A 57 9.74 12.85 10.89
C VAL A 57 9.04 14.20 11.05
N LYS A 58 9.79 15.31 11.18
CA LYS A 58 9.23 16.66 11.28
C LYS A 58 8.51 17.07 9.99
N SER A 59 9.09 16.80 8.83
CA SER A 59 8.48 17.10 7.53
C SER A 59 7.18 16.33 7.29
N ALA A 60 7.12 15.05 7.69
CA ALA A 60 5.90 14.25 7.59
C ALA A 60 4.82 14.67 8.60
N ALA A 61 5.21 15.23 9.75
CA ALA A 61 4.27 15.80 10.72
C ALA A 61 3.62 17.09 10.19
N LEU A 62 4.38 17.95 9.52
CA LEU A 62 3.85 19.14 8.84
C LEU A 62 2.86 18.77 7.73
N LEU A 63 3.16 17.74 6.94
CA LEU A 63 2.24 17.21 5.93
C LEU A 63 0.89 16.78 6.53
N LYS A 64 0.89 16.21 7.74
CA LYS A 64 -0.35 15.82 8.44
C LYS A 64 -1.24 17.03 8.73
N GLU A 65 -0.67 18.14 9.18
CA GLU A 65 -1.46 19.34 9.51
C GLU A 65 -2.14 19.94 8.28
N GLU A 66 -1.51 19.84 7.13
CA GLU A 66 -1.99 20.47 5.89
C GLU A 66 -2.94 19.58 5.09
N THR A 67 -2.70 18.25 5.05
CA THR A 67 -3.48 17.33 4.22
C THR A 67 -4.55 16.56 4.98
N GLY A 68 -4.53 16.59 6.31
CA GLY A 68 -5.41 15.80 7.18
C GLY A 68 -5.06 14.31 7.24
N ASP A 69 -4.15 13.83 6.38
CA ASP A 69 -3.72 12.43 6.40
C ASP A 69 -2.72 12.21 7.54
N GLY A 70 -2.92 11.16 8.32
CA GLY A 70 -1.98 10.78 9.36
C GLY A 70 -0.59 10.44 8.79
N GLN A 71 0.48 10.73 9.53
CA GLN A 71 1.86 10.48 9.11
C GLN A 71 2.09 9.06 8.56
N ALA A 72 1.53 8.04 9.21
CA ALA A 72 1.61 6.66 8.74
C ALA A 72 0.94 6.45 7.37
N GLN A 73 -0.14 7.20 7.09
CA GLN A 73 -0.83 7.15 5.80
C GLN A 73 0.00 7.78 4.70
N VAL A 74 0.64 8.93 4.97
CA VAL A 74 1.57 9.59 4.04
C VAL A 74 2.69 8.63 3.61
N TYR A 75 3.32 7.95 4.57
CA TYR A 75 4.38 6.96 4.23
C TYR A 75 3.85 5.76 3.45
N ARG A 76 2.62 5.31 3.71
CA ARG A 76 1.99 4.24 2.91
C ARG A 76 1.75 4.68 1.47
N TYR A 77 1.31 5.92 1.23
CA TYR A 77 1.20 6.46 -0.12
C TYR A 77 2.58 6.53 -0.80
N ILE A 78 3.58 7.12 -0.14
CA ILE A 78 4.94 7.19 -0.68
C ILE A 78 5.45 5.79 -1.05
N ARG A 79 5.12 4.78 -0.25
CA ARG A 79 5.54 3.41 -0.53
C ARG A 79 4.99 2.86 -1.85
N LEU A 80 3.82 3.32 -2.32
CA LEU A 80 3.28 2.92 -3.62
C LEU A 80 4.18 3.30 -4.80
N THR A 81 5.03 4.32 -4.66
CA THR A 81 5.98 4.70 -5.73
C THR A 81 7.04 3.63 -6.01
N GLU A 82 7.14 2.61 -5.16
CA GLU A 82 8.01 1.45 -5.35
C GLU A 82 7.35 0.32 -6.15
N LEU A 83 6.09 0.43 -6.53
CA LEU A 83 5.45 -0.49 -7.46
C LEU A 83 5.96 -0.27 -8.88
N ILE A 84 5.88 -1.30 -9.72
CA ILE A 84 6.04 -1.15 -11.16
C ILE A 84 4.82 -0.39 -11.71
N PRO A 85 4.97 0.37 -12.82
CA PRO A 85 3.88 1.20 -13.35
C PRO A 85 2.59 0.41 -13.59
N GLU A 86 2.69 -0.77 -14.14
CA GLU A 86 1.54 -1.61 -14.49
C GLU A 86 0.73 -2.07 -13.26
N LEU A 87 1.41 -2.34 -12.13
CA LEU A 87 0.71 -2.63 -10.86
C LEU A 87 0.10 -1.38 -10.25
N LEU A 88 0.76 -0.23 -10.44
CA LEU A 88 0.26 1.05 -9.94
C LEU A 88 -0.99 1.47 -10.71
N ASP A 89 -1.05 1.23 -12.03
CA ASP A 89 -2.23 1.45 -12.86
C ASP A 89 -3.42 0.61 -12.35
N LEU A 90 -3.19 -0.66 -11.98
CA LEU A 90 -4.24 -1.50 -11.37
C LEU A 90 -4.74 -0.98 -10.02
N VAL A 91 -3.91 -0.25 -9.29
CA VAL A 91 -4.33 0.43 -8.05
C VAL A 91 -5.19 1.65 -8.37
N ASP A 92 -4.84 2.43 -9.38
CA ASP A 92 -5.59 3.61 -9.83
C ASP A 92 -6.94 3.23 -10.43
N GLU A 93 -7.01 2.10 -11.14
CA GLU A 93 -8.26 1.48 -11.62
C GLU A 93 -9.13 0.90 -10.50
N GLY A 94 -8.61 0.82 -9.27
CA GLY A 94 -9.31 0.22 -8.13
C GLY A 94 -9.39 -1.31 -8.15
N ARG A 95 -8.71 -1.98 -9.08
CA ARG A 95 -8.62 -3.46 -9.15
C ARG A 95 -7.80 -4.03 -8.00
N ILE A 96 -6.72 -3.35 -7.62
CA ILE A 96 -5.95 -3.67 -6.42
C ILE A 96 -6.26 -2.63 -5.35
N ALA A 97 -6.74 -3.08 -4.20
CA ALA A 97 -7.04 -2.18 -3.09
C ALA A 97 -5.74 -1.59 -2.49
N PHE A 98 -5.84 -0.41 -1.90
CA PHE A 98 -4.71 0.35 -1.36
C PHE A 98 -3.82 -0.46 -0.39
N ARG A 99 -4.43 -1.18 0.56
CA ARG A 99 -3.66 -1.95 1.57
C ARG A 99 -2.87 -3.12 0.97
N PRO A 100 -3.45 -4.00 0.14
CA PRO A 100 -2.68 -4.99 -0.61
C PRO A 100 -1.54 -4.36 -1.42
N ALA A 101 -1.79 -3.26 -2.14
CA ALA A 101 -0.79 -2.57 -2.94
C ALA A 101 0.43 -2.12 -2.11
N VAL A 102 0.21 -1.59 -0.91
CA VAL A 102 1.30 -1.23 0.02
C VAL A 102 2.14 -2.46 0.41
N GLU A 103 1.52 -3.61 0.66
CA GLU A 103 2.27 -4.84 0.96
C GLU A 103 3.05 -5.36 -0.26
N LEU A 104 2.47 -5.28 -1.47
CA LEU A 104 3.13 -5.67 -2.72
C LEU A 104 4.31 -4.77 -3.07
N SER A 105 4.33 -3.52 -2.66
CA SER A 105 5.44 -2.60 -2.89
C SER A 105 6.74 -3.00 -2.18
N TYR A 106 6.71 -3.98 -1.29
CA TYR A 106 7.90 -4.55 -0.65
C TYR A 106 8.54 -5.68 -1.46
N LEU A 107 7.88 -6.18 -2.51
CA LEU A 107 8.41 -7.18 -3.42
C LEU A 107 9.50 -6.58 -4.31
N GLN A 108 10.46 -7.41 -4.75
CA GLN A 108 11.44 -7.02 -5.75
C GLN A 108 10.78 -6.82 -7.12
N LYS A 109 11.41 -6.05 -8.00
CA LYS A 109 10.81 -5.70 -9.31
C LYS A 109 10.52 -6.92 -10.18
N GLU A 110 11.37 -7.93 -10.12
CA GLU A 110 11.19 -9.21 -10.81
C GLU A 110 9.98 -9.99 -10.28
N GLU A 111 9.84 -10.02 -8.95
CA GLU A 111 8.70 -10.67 -8.28
C GLU A 111 7.39 -9.95 -8.58
N GLN A 112 7.42 -8.60 -8.66
CA GLN A 112 6.26 -7.80 -9.06
C GLN A 112 5.82 -8.11 -10.49
N ARG A 113 6.77 -8.30 -11.42
CA ARG A 113 6.46 -8.70 -12.81
C ARG A 113 5.86 -10.09 -12.87
N ALA A 114 6.45 -11.07 -12.16
CA ALA A 114 5.91 -12.41 -12.08
C ALA A 114 4.48 -12.42 -11.48
N LEU A 115 4.23 -11.61 -10.45
CA LEU A 115 2.90 -11.43 -9.88
C LEU A 115 1.92 -10.82 -10.91
N LEU A 116 2.35 -9.82 -11.68
CA LEU A 116 1.52 -9.21 -12.73
C LEU A 116 1.09 -10.24 -13.78
N GLU A 117 1.99 -11.12 -14.22
CA GLU A 117 1.69 -12.22 -15.13
C GLU A 117 0.64 -13.17 -14.54
N GLN A 118 0.76 -13.50 -13.25
CA GLN A 118 -0.24 -14.34 -12.57
C GLN A 118 -1.59 -13.64 -12.39
N ILE A 119 -1.62 -12.33 -12.14
CA ILE A 119 -2.86 -11.54 -12.10
C ILE A 119 -3.55 -11.57 -13.47
N ALA A 120 -2.78 -11.43 -14.55
CA ALA A 120 -3.33 -11.48 -15.91
C ALA A 120 -3.83 -12.88 -16.29
N TYR A 121 -3.12 -13.94 -15.88
CA TYR A 121 -3.49 -15.33 -16.14
C TYR A 121 -4.76 -15.75 -15.37
N ALA A 122 -4.84 -15.42 -14.09
CA ALA A 122 -5.94 -15.82 -13.22
C ALA A 122 -7.14 -14.85 -13.27
N ASP A 123 -7.01 -13.71 -13.94
CA ASP A 123 -7.95 -12.57 -13.89
C ASP A 123 -8.39 -12.24 -12.46
N ALA A 124 -7.47 -12.33 -11.53
CA ALA A 124 -7.73 -12.18 -10.10
C ALA A 124 -6.61 -11.39 -9.42
N THR A 125 -6.97 -10.37 -8.65
CA THR A 125 -6.03 -9.57 -7.88
C THR A 125 -5.83 -10.12 -6.46
N PRO A 126 -4.64 -9.98 -5.86
CA PRO A 126 -4.36 -10.54 -4.54
C PRO A 126 -5.18 -9.85 -3.45
N SER A 127 -5.70 -10.64 -2.51
CA SER A 127 -6.28 -10.16 -1.27
C SER A 127 -5.19 -9.64 -0.32
N LEU A 128 -5.58 -8.93 0.74
CA LEU A 128 -4.62 -8.47 1.75
C LEU A 128 -3.84 -9.63 2.40
N ALA A 129 -4.51 -10.74 2.68
CA ALA A 129 -3.86 -11.91 3.28
C ALA A 129 -2.83 -12.53 2.33
N GLN A 130 -3.15 -12.64 1.03
CA GLN A 130 -2.23 -13.11 0.01
C GLN A 130 -1.05 -12.14 -0.18
N ALA A 131 -1.30 -10.82 -0.21
CA ALA A 131 -0.24 -9.81 -0.32
C ALA A 131 0.74 -9.85 0.86
N ILE A 132 0.26 -10.05 2.09
CA ILE A 132 1.10 -10.23 3.27
C ILE A 132 1.95 -11.52 3.16
N LYS A 133 1.37 -12.63 2.68
CA LYS A 133 2.12 -13.87 2.45
C LYS A 133 3.20 -13.68 1.39
N LEU A 134 2.87 -13.08 0.25
CA LEU A 134 3.83 -12.78 -0.83
C LEU A 134 5.01 -11.97 -0.29
N LYS A 135 4.73 -10.89 0.45
CA LYS A 135 5.76 -10.06 1.09
C LYS A 135 6.66 -10.90 2.02
N ARG A 136 6.09 -11.76 2.86
CA ARG A 136 6.85 -12.60 3.77
C ARG A 136 7.78 -13.55 3.03
N PHE A 137 7.28 -14.25 1.99
CA PHE A 137 8.10 -15.15 1.17
C PHE A 137 9.18 -14.38 0.41
N SER A 138 8.92 -13.16 -0.07
CA SER A 138 9.92 -12.28 -0.67
C SER A 138 11.02 -11.91 0.33
N GLN A 139 10.67 -11.53 1.55
CA GLN A 139 11.62 -11.20 2.61
C GLN A 139 12.48 -12.40 3.01
N ASP A 140 11.93 -13.60 2.96
CA ASP A 140 12.64 -14.86 3.23
C ASP A 140 13.48 -15.32 2.02
N GLY A 141 13.44 -14.62 0.88
CA GLY A 141 14.13 -14.99 -0.36
C GLY A 141 13.61 -16.27 -1.02
N LYS A 142 12.36 -16.64 -0.74
CA LYS A 142 11.74 -17.89 -1.19
C LYS A 142 10.56 -17.65 -2.15
N LEU A 143 10.38 -16.45 -2.66
CA LEU A 143 9.29 -16.13 -3.55
C LEU A 143 9.66 -16.49 -5.01
N HIS A 144 9.25 -17.68 -5.46
CA HIS A 144 9.38 -18.15 -6.82
C HIS A 144 8.01 -18.17 -7.51
N ASN A 145 7.98 -18.30 -8.84
CA ASN A 145 6.74 -18.28 -9.63
C ASN A 145 5.73 -19.33 -9.14
N GLU A 146 6.18 -20.53 -8.80
CA GLU A 146 5.31 -21.61 -8.28
C GLU A 146 4.65 -21.23 -6.94
N VAL A 147 5.40 -20.49 -6.08
CA VAL A 147 4.86 -20.01 -4.80
C VAL A 147 3.85 -18.89 -5.01
N ILE A 148 4.11 -18.00 -5.97
CA ILE A 148 3.16 -16.93 -6.33
C ILE A 148 1.85 -17.57 -6.84
N GLU A 149 1.94 -18.54 -7.76
CA GLU A 149 0.79 -19.27 -8.29
C GLU A 149 0.01 -19.98 -7.18
N SER A 150 0.71 -20.69 -6.30
CA SER A 150 0.09 -21.38 -5.15
C SER A 150 -0.66 -20.43 -4.23
N ILE A 151 -0.06 -19.27 -3.90
CA ILE A 151 -0.70 -18.25 -3.04
C ILE A 151 -1.89 -17.61 -3.75
N MET A 152 -1.79 -17.34 -5.06
CA MET A 152 -2.88 -16.73 -5.84
C MET A 152 -4.05 -17.67 -6.03
N SER A 153 -3.84 -18.99 -6.11
CA SER A 153 -4.88 -20.02 -6.23
C SER A 153 -5.59 -20.33 -4.90
N GLU A 154 -5.06 -19.85 -3.74
CA GLU A 154 -5.76 -20.05 -2.47
C GLU A 154 -7.14 -19.38 -2.47
N GLU A 155 -8.15 -20.09 -1.96
CA GLU A 155 -9.49 -19.51 -1.75
C GLU A 155 -9.44 -18.26 -0.90
N LYS A 156 -9.97 -17.15 -1.43
CA LYS A 156 -10.07 -15.91 -0.67
C LYS A 156 -11.09 -16.08 0.47
N PRO A 157 -10.78 -15.60 1.69
CA PRO A 157 -11.70 -15.74 2.83
C PRO A 157 -13.12 -15.19 2.58
N ASN A 158 -13.24 -14.22 1.66
CA ASN A 158 -14.54 -13.62 1.28
C ASN A 158 -15.33 -14.47 0.26
N GLN A 159 -14.72 -15.48 -0.38
CA GLN A 159 -15.35 -16.38 -1.33
C GLN A 159 -15.84 -17.67 -0.67
N ARG A 160 -15.49 -17.90 0.59
CA ARG A 160 -16.07 -19.01 1.36
C ARG A 160 -17.54 -18.73 1.60
N GLU A 161 -18.39 -19.68 1.24
CA GLU A 161 -19.80 -19.63 1.61
C GLU A 161 -19.95 -19.48 3.12
N LYS A 162 -20.43 -18.33 3.56
CA LYS A 162 -20.76 -18.10 4.97
C LYS A 162 -22.17 -18.63 5.20
N ILE A 163 -22.27 -19.85 5.69
CA ILE A 163 -23.55 -20.38 6.15
C ILE A 163 -23.88 -19.67 7.46
N ASN A 164 -24.69 -18.62 7.39
CA ASN A 164 -25.21 -17.93 8.57
C ASN A 164 -26.38 -18.74 9.16
N ILE A 165 -26.06 -19.75 9.95
CA ILE A 165 -27.06 -20.47 10.74
C ILE A 165 -27.39 -19.65 11.97
N LYS A 166 -28.64 -19.19 12.12
CA LYS A 166 -29.09 -18.55 13.34
C LYS A 166 -28.94 -19.52 14.51
N TYR A 167 -28.44 -19.06 15.64
CA TYR A 167 -28.21 -19.91 16.85
C TYR A 167 -29.40 -20.77 17.22
N ALA A 168 -30.64 -20.26 17.08
CA ALA A 168 -31.87 -21.00 17.32
C ALA A 168 -32.08 -22.20 16.38
N GLU A 169 -31.68 -22.09 15.11
CA GLU A 169 -31.76 -23.14 14.10
C GLU A 169 -30.68 -24.19 14.32
N ALA A 170 -29.44 -23.75 14.59
CA ALA A 170 -28.33 -24.64 14.94
C ALA A 170 -28.67 -25.49 16.18
N ARG A 171 -29.28 -24.89 17.21
CA ARG A 171 -29.71 -25.59 18.43
C ARG A 171 -30.79 -26.64 18.14
N ARG A 172 -31.77 -26.33 17.28
CA ARG A 172 -32.80 -27.31 16.86
C ARG A 172 -32.19 -28.50 16.12
N PHE A 173 -31.23 -28.24 15.25
CA PHE A 173 -30.55 -29.27 14.46
C PHE A 173 -29.72 -30.21 15.36
N ILE A 174 -28.97 -29.64 16.30
CA ILE A 174 -28.16 -30.42 17.25
C ILE A 174 -29.04 -31.23 18.20
N LEU A 175 -30.15 -30.67 18.68
CA LEU A 175 -31.07 -31.38 19.57
C LEU A 175 -31.83 -32.51 18.84
N SER A 176 -32.08 -32.37 17.54
CA SER A 176 -32.69 -33.45 16.74
C SER A 176 -31.75 -34.63 16.49
N LEU A 177 -30.42 -34.39 16.50
CA LEU A 177 -29.39 -35.41 16.32
C LEU A 177 -29.09 -36.21 17.61
N ILE A 178 -29.41 -35.65 18.76
CA ILE A 178 -29.18 -36.29 20.07
C ILE A 178 -30.34 -37.18 20.51
N HIS A 179 -31.48 -37.10 19.79
CA HIS A 179 -32.71 -37.85 20.11
C HIS A 179 -32.95 -39.05 19.17
N ILE A 180 -31.90 -39.64 18.56
CA ILE A 180 -31.95 -40.92 17.87
C ILE A 180 -31.38 -42.01 18.76
#